data_c90b13bf652ac3d2d084b5160b20ee9a
#
_entry.id   c90b13bf652ac3d2d084b5160b20ee9a
#
_cell.length_a   1.000
_cell.length_b   1.000
_cell.length_c   1.000
_cell.angle_alpha   90.00
_cell.angle_beta   90.00
_cell.angle_gamma   90.00
#
_symmetry.space_group_name_H-M   'P 1'
#
loop_
_entity.id
_entity.type
_entity.pdbx_description
1 polymer ?
#
loop_
_entity_poly.entity_id
_entity_poly.type
_entity_poly.pdbx_seq_one_letter_code
_entity_poly.pdbx_strand_id
1 'polypeptide(L)'
;IVQGECYFGIGLSEPNSGSDLASLSTRAEKVEGGWIVNGQKIWTSNAHVCHYMVTLVRTSPFDGKSKHAGLSQLIIDLHAPGVTIVPIKFLTGEHHYNEVFFENVFVPDNMVVGTLGNGWAQGLAELAFERSGPERILSTFPLLDECIQELKRQNDVDGLKQASKLIARLWGLRNLSIGVAQLLASGNG
;
A
#
# COMPACT_ATOMS: atom_id res chain seq x y z
N ILE A 1 -8.21 11.01 -11.03
CA ILE A 1 -7.67 10.85 -9.65
C ILE A 1 -7.63 12.22 -8.97
N VAL A 2 -6.87 13.19 -9.49
CA VAL A 2 -6.65 14.49 -8.83
C VAL A 2 -7.96 15.25 -8.55
N GLN A 3 -8.97 15.10 -9.39
CA GLN A 3 -10.29 15.71 -9.21
C GLN A 3 -11.22 14.91 -8.28
N GLY A 4 -10.77 13.76 -7.75
CA GLY A 4 -11.60 12.91 -6.89
C GLY A 4 -12.67 12.10 -7.60
N GLU A 5 -12.62 12.00 -8.93
CA GLU A 5 -13.61 11.27 -9.74
C GLU A 5 -13.24 9.80 -9.96
N CYS A 6 -11.98 9.44 -9.70
CA CYS A 6 -11.46 8.09 -9.89
C CYS A 6 -10.58 7.69 -8.69
N TYR A 7 -10.90 6.56 -8.08
CA TYR A 7 -10.20 6.02 -6.92
C TYR A 7 -9.44 4.76 -7.30
N PHE A 8 -8.21 4.64 -6.77
CA PHE A 8 -7.35 3.50 -6.96
C PHE A 8 -7.10 2.79 -5.63
N GLY A 9 -7.20 1.48 -5.65
CA GLY A 9 -6.74 0.59 -4.59
C GLY A 9 -5.36 0.00 -4.91
N ILE A 10 -4.74 -0.65 -3.91
CA ILE A 10 -3.47 -1.36 -4.04
C ILE A 10 -3.68 -2.81 -3.65
N GLY A 11 -3.32 -3.74 -4.54
CA GLY A 11 -3.43 -5.18 -4.32
C GLY A 11 -2.08 -5.85 -4.28
N LEU A 12 -1.49 -5.98 -3.09
CA LEU A 12 -0.20 -6.63 -2.86
C LEU A 12 -0.37 -7.98 -2.18
N SER A 13 -0.82 -7.98 -0.93
CA SER A 13 -0.89 -9.16 -0.07
C SER A 13 -1.88 -10.21 -0.56
N GLU A 14 -1.54 -11.48 -0.32
CA GLU A 14 -2.41 -12.64 -0.51
C GLU A 14 -2.58 -13.40 0.81
N PRO A 15 -3.55 -14.29 0.96
CA PRO A 15 -3.75 -15.04 2.19
C PRO A 15 -2.48 -15.76 2.69
N ASN A 16 -1.65 -16.25 1.77
CA ASN A 16 -0.40 -16.96 2.07
C ASN A 16 0.87 -16.14 1.78
N SER A 17 0.75 -14.89 1.39
CA SER A 17 1.86 -14.02 0.94
C SER A 17 1.68 -12.60 1.46
N GLY A 18 1.99 -12.38 2.73
CA GLY A 18 2.04 -11.06 3.36
C GLY A 18 3.48 -10.60 3.53
N SER A 19 4.16 -11.05 4.59
CA SER A 19 5.57 -10.73 4.85
C SER A 19 6.51 -11.29 3.78
N ASP A 20 6.25 -12.50 3.27
CA ASP A 20 6.93 -13.04 2.09
C ASP A 20 6.14 -12.71 0.81
N LEU A 21 6.01 -11.42 0.51
CA LEU A 21 5.22 -10.93 -0.63
C LEU A 21 5.73 -11.49 -1.97
N ALA A 22 7.03 -11.74 -2.11
CA ALA A 22 7.60 -12.29 -3.32
C ALA A 22 7.11 -13.72 -3.66
N SER A 23 6.49 -14.41 -2.69
CA SER A 23 5.89 -15.73 -2.87
C SER A 23 4.43 -15.68 -3.36
N LEU A 24 3.94 -14.52 -3.80
CA LEU A 24 2.59 -14.35 -4.32
C LEU A 24 2.29 -15.32 -5.47
N SER A 25 1.02 -15.75 -5.54
CA SER A 25 0.52 -16.77 -6.46
C SER A 25 -0.45 -16.22 -7.52
N THR A 26 -0.99 -15.01 -7.33
CA THR A 26 -1.82 -14.35 -8.37
C THR A 26 -1.00 -14.21 -9.64
N ARG A 27 -1.48 -14.84 -10.72
CA ARG A 27 -0.77 -14.91 -11.99
C ARG A 27 -1.51 -14.15 -13.08
N ALA A 28 -0.73 -13.64 -14.02
CA ALA A 28 -1.22 -13.06 -15.27
C ALA A 28 -0.57 -13.78 -16.44
N GLU A 29 -1.39 -14.40 -17.28
CA GLU A 29 -0.97 -15.15 -18.45
C GLU A 29 -1.17 -14.30 -19.71
N LYS A 30 -0.13 -14.17 -20.53
CA LYS A 30 -0.17 -13.37 -21.75
C LYS A 30 -1.11 -14.00 -22.79
N VAL A 31 -2.01 -13.18 -23.31
CA VAL A 31 -2.91 -13.51 -24.41
C VAL A 31 -2.86 -12.44 -25.50
N GLU A 32 -3.59 -12.60 -26.58
CA GLU A 32 -3.68 -11.57 -27.62
C GLU A 32 -4.31 -10.28 -27.05
N GLY A 33 -3.62 -9.16 -27.18
CA GLY A 33 -4.07 -7.84 -26.74
C GLY A 33 -4.03 -7.58 -25.23
N GLY A 34 -3.61 -8.56 -24.41
CA GLY A 34 -3.62 -8.36 -22.95
C GLY A 34 -3.18 -9.56 -22.14
N TRP A 35 -3.76 -9.67 -20.96
CA TRP A 35 -3.41 -10.64 -19.92
C TRP A 35 -4.68 -11.21 -19.30
N ILE A 36 -4.67 -12.50 -18.96
CA ILE A 36 -5.70 -13.15 -18.15
C ILE A 36 -5.17 -13.30 -16.74
N VAL A 37 -5.85 -12.66 -15.78
CA VAL A 37 -5.47 -12.66 -14.36
C VAL A 37 -6.33 -13.64 -13.59
N ASN A 38 -5.66 -14.49 -12.79
CA ASN A 38 -6.27 -15.42 -11.85
C ASN A 38 -5.57 -15.38 -10.51
N GLY A 39 -6.32 -15.32 -9.41
CA GLY A 39 -5.80 -15.32 -8.05
C GLY A 39 -6.66 -14.56 -7.07
N GLN A 40 -6.05 -14.15 -5.97
CA GLN A 40 -6.73 -13.47 -4.86
C GLN A 40 -5.80 -12.48 -4.19
N LYS A 41 -6.34 -11.31 -3.83
CA LYS A 41 -5.69 -10.34 -2.95
C LYS A 41 -6.50 -10.18 -1.66
N ILE A 42 -5.81 -9.85 -0.58
CA ILE A 42 -6.43 -9.64 0.73
C ILE A 42 -5.93 -8.33 1.36
N TRP A 43 -6.66 -7.81 2.30
CA TRP A 43 -6.39 -6.55 2.99
C TRP A 43 -6.37 -5.34 2.06
N THR A 44 -7.09 -5.41 0.93
CA THR A 44 -7.19 -4.29 -0.01
C THR A 44 -8.09 -3.21 0.57
N SER A 45 -7.47 -2.08 0.93
CA SER A 45 -8.19 -0.94 1.51
C SER A 45 -9.18 -0.37 0.51
N ASN A 46 -10.42 -0.21 0.96
CA ASN A 46 -11.51 0.46 0.21
C ASN A 46 -11.77 -0.09 -1.21
N ALA A 47 -11.39 -1.33 -1.53
CA ALA A 47 -11.61 -1.90 -2.86
C ALA A 47 -13.06 -1.78 -3.35
N HIS A 48 -14.03 -1.87 -2.44
CA HIS A 48 -15.47 -1.77 -2.72
C HIS A 48 -15.93 -0.39 -3.22
N VAL A 49 -15.11 0.65 -3.08
CA VAL A 49 -15.37 2.01 -3.59
C VAL A 49 -14.34 2.47 -4.62
N CYS A 50 -13.30 1.66 -4.86
CA CYS A 50 -12.30 1.94 -5.88
C CYS A 50 -12.80 1.54 -7.27
N HIS A 51 -12.34 2.26 -8.30
CA HIS A 51 -12.60 1.95 -9.71
C HIS A 51 -11.56 0.98 -10.25
N TYR A 52 -10.32 1.20 -9.88
CA TYR A 52 -9.17 0.43 -10.35
C TYR A 52 -8.29 0.00 -9.18
N MET A 53 -7.47 -1.01 -9.43
CA MET A 53 -6.48 -1.49 -8.46
C MET A 53 -5.14 -1.72 -9.13
N VAL A 54 -4.07 -1.11 -8.61
CA VAL A 54 -2.70 -1.47 -8.97
C VAL A 54 -2.37 -2.78 -8.27
N THR A 55 -2.16 -3.82 -9.04
CA THR A 55 -2.05 -5.18 -8.53
C THR A 55 -0.70 -5.78 -8.89
N LEU A 56 0.03 -6.26 -7.89
CA LEU A 56 1.26 -7.02 -8.10
C LEU A 56 0.90 -8.48 -8.45
N VAL A 57 1.35 -8.93 -9.61
CA VAL A 57 1.05 -10.25 -10.17
C VAL A 57 2.31 -10.94 -10.68
N ARG A 58 2.26 -12.24 -10.84
CA ARG A 58 3.32 -13.03 -11.48
C ARG A 58 3.01 -13.18 -12.97
N THR A 59 3.87 -12.60 -13.80
CA THR A 59 3.78 -12.65 -15.27
C THR A 59 4.72 -13.66 -15.91
N SER A 60 5.68 -14.21 -15.13
CA SER A 60 6.54 -15.31 -15.56
C SER A 60 6.66 -16.34 -14.45
N PRO A 61 6.80 -17.63 -14.75
CA PRO A 61 7.06 -18.67 -13.76
C PRO A 61 8.31 -18.37 -12.94
N PHE A 62 8.32 -18.80 -11.68
CA PHE A 62 9.52 -18.74 -10.84
C PHE A 62 10.59 -19.69 -11.41
N ASP A 63 11.76 -19.16 -11.71
CA ASP A 63 12.89 -19.88 -12.33
C ASP A 63 13.78 -20.66 -11.35
N GLY A 64 13.41 -20.65 -10.07
CA GLY A 64 14.19 -21.28 -8.99
C GLY A 64 15.34 -20.42 -8.47
N LYS A 65 15.63 -19.25 -9.06
CA LYS A 65 16.79 -18.41 -8.70
C LYS A 65 16.38 -17.13 -7.95
N SER A 66 15.41 -16.38 -8.46
CA SER A 66 14.99 -15.13 -7.88
C SER A 66 13.47 -15.07 -7.72
N LYS A 67 12.97 -15.03 -6.49
CA LYS A 67 11.54 -14.85 -6.20
C LYS A 67 10.99 -13.53 -6.74
N HIS A 68 11.84 -12.52 -6.87
CA HIS A 68 11.47 -11.17 -7.29
C HIS A 68 11.35 -11.05 -8.81
N ALA A 69 12.01 -11.94 -9.56
CA ALA A 69 11.91 -11.96 -11.02
C ALA A 69 10.51 -12.38 -11.48
N GLY A 70 10.07 -11.82 -12.60
CA GLY A 70 8.78 -12.15 -13.21
C GLY A 70 7.55 -11.61 -12.47
N LEU A 71 7.73 -10.66 -11.54
CA LEU A 71 6.67 -9.90 -10.94
C LEU A 71 6.44 -8.61 -11.73
N SER A 72 5.17 -8.26 -11.95
CA SER A 72 4.74 -7.06 -12.68
C SER A 72 3.58 -6.40 -11.97
N GLN A 73 3.37 -5.12 -12.22
CA GLN A 73 2.18 -4.42 -11.75
C GLN A 73 1.21 -4.21 -12.91
N LEU A 74 -0.06 -4.54 -12.68
CA LEU A 74 -1.16 -4.31 -13.60
C LEU A 74 -2.22 -3.42 -12.96
N ILE A 75 -2.82 -2.54 -13.74
CA ILE A 75 -4.02 -1.82 -13.35
C ILE A 75 -5.22 -2.67 -13.74
N ILE A 76 -5.98 -3.13 -12.75
CA ILE A 76 -7.17 -3.96 -12.96
C ILE A 76 -8.42 -3.11 -12.71
N ASP A 77 -9.36 -3.11 -13.63
CA ASP A 77 -10.69 -2.56 -13.43
C ASP A 77 -11.46 -3.45 -12.44
N LEU A 78 -11.85 -2.89 -11.30
CA LEU A 78 -12.55 -3.61 -10.24
C LEU A 78 -14.02 -3.95 -10.60
N HIS A 79 -14.53 -3.40 -11.69
CA HIS A 79 -15.85 -3.72 -12.23
C HIS A 79 -15.79 -4.68 -13.43
N ALA A 80 -14.58 -5.13 -13.81
CA ALA A 80 -14.42 -6.09 -14.91
C ALA A 80 -15.08 -7.44 -14.59
N PRO A 81 -15.59 -8.15 -15.62
CA PRO A 81 -16.08 -9.51 -15.45
C PRO A 81 -15.01 -10.42 -14.82
N GLY A 82 -15.40 -11.24 -13.84
CA GLY A 82 -14.50 -12.13 -13.12
C GLY A 82 -13.85 -11.52 -11.87
N VAL A 83 -14.10 -10.24 -11.57
CA VAL A 83 -13.71 -9.63 -10.29
C VAL A 83 -14.81 -9.81 -9.27
N THR A 84 -14.46 -10.32 -8.09
CA THR A 84 -15.37 -10.42 -6.92
C THR A 84 -14.72 -9.78 -5.73
N ILE A 85 -15.44 -8.86 -5.06
CA ILE A 85 -14.96 -8.14 -3.88
C ILE A 85 -15.78 -8.59 -2.67
N VAL A 86 -15.10 -9.10 -1.65
CA VAL A 86 -15.71 -9.60 -0.41
C VAL A 86 -15.25 -8.76 0.78
N PRO A 87 -16.18 -8.21 1.59
CA PRO A 87 -15.82 -7.37 2.72
C PRO A 87 -15.17 -8.16 3.86
N ILE A 88 -14.11 -7.57 4.45
CA ILE A 88 -13.56 -8.00 5.73
C ILE A 88 -14.07 -7.04 6.79
N LYS A 89 -14.97 -7.53 7.66
CA LYS A 89 -15.55 -6.73 8.75
C LYS A 89 -14.67 -6.76 9.98
N PHE A 90 -14.49 -5.61 10.62
CA PHE A 90 -13.84 -5.51 11.91
C PHE A 90 -14.76 -5.95 13.05
N LEU A 91 -14.20 -6.16 14.24
CA LEU A 91 -14.96 -6.43 15.45
C LEU A 91 -15.93 -5.28 15.80
N THR A 92 -15.59 -4.05 15.39
CA THR A 92 -16.45 -2.86 15.51
C THR A 92 -17.63 -2.84 14.54
N GLY A 93 -17.68 -3.76 13.56
CA GLY A 93 -18.65 -3.77 12.47
C GLY A 93 -18.26 -2.90 11.26
N GLU A 94 -17.22 -2.10 11.37
CA GLU A 94 -16.72 -1.26 10.26
C GLU A 94 -16.15 -2.11 9.12
N HIS A 95 -16.17 -1.54 7.92
CA HIS A 95 -15.70 -2.18 6.70
C HIS A 95 -14.73 -1.26 5.96
N HIS A 96 -13.44 -1.57 6.04
CA HIS A 96 -12.38 -0.84 5.36
C HIS A 96 -11.56 -1.74 4.42
N TYR A 97 -11.41 -3.01 4.74
CA TYR A 97 -10.62 -3.96 3.96
C TYR A 97 -11.49 -4.97 3.24
N ASN A 98 -10.91 -5.52 2.17
CA ASN A 98 -11.59 -6.48 1.31
C ASN A 98 -10.64 -7.61 0.90
N GLU A 99 -11.24 -8.76 0.61
CA GLU A 99 -10.66 -9.76 -0.29
C GLU A 99 -11.11 -9.43 -1.71
N VAL A 100 -10.20 -9.57 -2.67
CA VAL A 100 -10.50 -9.37 -4.09
C VAL A 100 -10.07 -10.62 -4.85
N PHE A 101 -11.03 -11.27 -5.48
CA PHE A 101 -10.83 -12.48 -6.27
C PHE A 101 -10.82 -12.13 -7.75
N PHE A 102 -9.93 -12.79 -8.49
CA PHE A 102 -9.81 -12.70 -9.94
C PHE A 102 -10.02 -14.08 -10.54
N GLU A 103 -11.04 -14.20 -11.38
CA GLU A 103 -11.35 -15.41 -12.12
C GLU A 103 -11.42 -15.08 -13.62
N ASN A 104 -10.35 -15.43 -14.34
CA ASN A 104 -10.17 -15.16 -15.78
C ASN A 104 -10.40 -13.68 -16.16
N VAL A 105 -9.91 -12.75 -15.35
CA VAL A 105 -10.06 -11.30 -15.59
C VAL A 105 -9.14 -10.87 -16.73
N PHE A 106 -9.71 -10.32 -17.79
CA PHE A 106 -8.92 -9.76 -18.90
C PHE A 106 -8.43 -8.36 -18.55
N VAL A 107 -7.12 -8.13 -18.73
CA VAL A 107 -6.45 -6.85 -18.52
C VAL A 107 -5.72 -6.46 -19.80
N PRO A 108 -6.05 -5.33 -20.46
CA PRO A 108 -5.39 -4.88 -21.69
C PRO A 108 -3.89 -4.59 -21.50
N ASP A 109 -3.09 -4.69 -22.57
CA ASP A 109 -1.64 -4.44 -22.53
C ASP A 109 -1.25 -3.03 -22.04
N ASN A 110 -2.06 -2.03 -22.35
CA ASN A 110 -1.82 -0.65 -21.92
C ASN A 110 -2.08 -0.41 -20.41
N MET A 111 -2.55 -1.43 -19.71
CA MET A 111 -2.74 -1.41 -18.24
C MET A 111 -1.54 -1.99 -17.48
N VAL A 112 -0.44 -2.31 -18.15
CA VAL A 112 0.83 -2.64 -17.50
C VAL A 112 1.48 -1.37 -16.95
N VAL A 113 1.85 -1.38 -15.66
CA VAL A 113 2.54 -0.27 -15.02
C VAL A 113 4.05 -0.43 -15.19
N GLY A 114 4.69 0.56 -15.80
CA GLY A 114 6.14 0.59 -15.99
C GLY A 114 6.66 -0.54 -16.88
N THR A 115 7.67 -1.27 -16.41
CA THR A 115 8.35 -2.32 -17.16
C THR A 115 7.91 -3.71 -16.70
N LEU A 116 7.51 -4.54 -17.63
CA LEU A 116 7.15 -5.93 -17.37
C LEU A 116 8.32 -6.70 -16.72
N GLY A 117 8.03 -7.47 -15.69
CA GLY A 117 9.02 -8.19 -14.89
C GLY A 117 9.74 -7.35 -13.82
N ASN A 118 9.51 -6.02 -13.77
CA ASN A 118 10.16 -5.11 -12.80
C ASN A 118 9.23 -4.68 -11.65
N GLY A 119 8.09 -5.34 -11.48
CA GLY A 119 7.07 -4.96 -10.49
C GLY A 119 7.56 -4.97 -9.05
N TRP A 120 8.55 -5.80 -8.71
CA TRP A 120 9.14 -5.79 -7.37
C TRP A 120 9.86 -4.47 -7.08
N ALA A 121 10.74 -4.03 -7.96
CA ALA A 121 11.48 -2.77 -7.77
C ALA A 121 10.53 -1.56 -7.78
N GLN A 122 9.50 -1.58 -8.63
CA GLN A 122 8.47 -0.53 -8.67
C GLN A 122 7.69 -0.46 -7.35
N GLY A 123 7.24 -1.61 -6.82
CA GLY A 123 6.54 -1.68 -5.53
C GLY A 123 7.41 -1.24 -4.35
N LEU A 124 8.70 -1.55 -4.35
CA LEU A 124 9.64 -1.06 -3.33
C LEU A 124 9.80 0.45 -3.39
N ALA A 125 9.91 1.03 -4.58
CA ALA A 125 9.98 2.48 -4.76
C ALA A 125 8.71 3.17 -4.24
N GLU A 126 7.54 2.64 -4.56
CA GLU A 126 6.24 3.14 -4.07
C GLU A 126 6.17 3.10 -2.54
N LEU A 127 6.54 1.97 -1.93
CA LEU A 127 6.54 1.81 -0.47
C LEU A 127 7.55 2.74 0.22
N ALA A 128 8.64 3.09 -0.41
CA ALA A 128 9.61 4.04 0.13
C ALA A 128 8.98 5.43 0.30
N PHE A 129 8.21 5.90 -0.68
CA PHE A 129 7.46 7.15 -0.57
C PHE A 129 6.33 7.04 0.46
N GLU A 130 5.52 6.00 0.40
CA GLU A 130 4.40 5.80 1.33
C GLU A 130 4.86 5.76 2.80
N ARG A 131 5.95 5.03 3.11
CA ARG A 131 6.38 4.80 4.48
C ARG A 131 7.20 5.92 5.09
N SER A 132 7.71 6.85 4.30
CA SER A 132 8.47 8.01 4.77
C SER A 132 7.61 9.26 5.00
N GLY A 133 6.33 9.21 4.68
CA GLY A 133 5.41 10.34 4.75
C GLY A 133 5.20 10.91 6.16
N PRO A 134 5.02 12.22 6.28
CA PRO A 134 4.84 12.90 7.56
C PRO A 134 3.54 12.49 8.28
N GLU A 135 2.53 11.99 7.58
CA GLU A 135 1.27 11.51 8.14
C GLU A 135 1.48 10.40 9.18
N ARG A 136 2.53 9.59 9.03
CA ARG A 136 2.90 8.54 9.98
C ARG A 136 3.29 9.06 11.35
N ILE A 137 3.75 10.30 11.40
CA ILE A 137 4.24 10.97 12.61
C ILE A 137 3.19 11.95 13.12
N LEU A 138 2.51 12.64 12.21
CA LEU A 138 1.62 13.75 12.52
C LEU A 138 0.18 13.34 12.77
N SER A 139 -0.24 12.11 12.39
CA SER A 139 -1.62 11.64 12.56
C SER A 139 -2.11 11.69 14.03
N THR A 140 -1.23 11.42 14.99
CA THR A 140 -1.54 11.44 16.42
C THR A 140 -1.06 12.71 17.13
N PHE A 141 -0.41 13.64 16.41
CA PHE A 141 0.14 14.87 16.99
C PHE A 141 -0.95 15.76 17.65
N PRO A 142 -2.15 15.95 17.07
CA PRO A 142 -3.20 16.73 17.72
C PRO A 142 -3.58 16.22 19.11
N LEU A 143 -3.63 14.90 19.30
CA LEU A 143 -3.88 14.30 20.60
C LEU A 143 -2.76 14.62 21.61
N LEU A 144 -1.50 14.56 21.17
CA LEU A 144 -0.37 14.92 22.03
C LEU A 144 -0.41 16.40 22.42
N ASP A 145 -0.77 17.29 21.49
CA ASP A 145 -0.88 18.73 21.77
C ASP A 145 -1.98 19.00 22.81
N GLU A 146 -3.16 18.41 22.65
CA GLU A 146 -4.25 18.51 23.64
C GLU A 146 -3.83 17.98 25.01
N CYS A 147 -3.13 16.84 25.06
CA CYS A 147 -2.59 16.31 26.32
C CYS A 147 -1.64 17.30 26.99
N ILE A 148 -0.76 17.95 26.22
CA ILE A 148 0.19 18.94 26.76
C ILE A 148 -0.54 20.17 27.32
N GLN A 149 -1.57 20.65 26.63
CA GLN A 149 -2.38 21.79 27.11
C GLN A 149 -3.08 21.43 28.43
N GLU A 150 -3.61 20.19 28.54
CA GLU A 150 -4.23 19.72 29.79
C GLU A 150 -3.22 19.62 30.92
N LEU A 151 -2.05 19.01 30.69
CA LEU A 151 -0.97 18.91 31.70
C LEU A 151 -0.52 20.30 32.19
N LYS A 152 -0.45 21.28 31.28
CA LYS A 152 -0.17 22.68 31.66
C LYS A 152 -1.27 23.27 32.56
N ARG A 153 -2.55 23.05 32.25
CA ARG A 153 -3.67 23.52 33.06
C ARG A 153 -3.65 22.94 34.48
N GLN A 154 -3.26 21.68 34.60
CA GLN A 154 -3.17 20.97 35.89
C GLN A 154 -1.88 21.24 36.64
N ASN A 155 -0.91 21.99 36.06
CA ASN A 155 0.44 22.16 36.59
C ASN A 155 1.16 20.84 36.87
N ASP A 156 0.89 19.79 36.07
CA ASP A 156 1.52 18.48 36.20
C ASP A 156 2.93 18.51 35.58
N VAL A 157 3.91 18.79 36.43
CA VAL A 157 5.33 18.88 36.03
C VAL A 157 5.90 17.52 35.55
N ASP A 158 5.47 16.45 36.20
CA ASP A 158 5.99 15.10 35.80
C ASP A 158 5.37 14.63 34.51
N GLY A 159 4.10 14.87 34.28
CA GLY A 159 3.43 14.66 33.01
C GLY A 159 4.10 15.47 31.87
N LEU A 160 4.42 16.74 32.12
CA LEU A 160 5.14 17.59 31.15
C LEU A 160 6.55 17.07 30.84
N LYS A 161 7.28 16.53 31.82
CA LYS A 161 8.57 15.87 31.57
C LYS A 161 8.42 14.62 30.64
N GLN A 162 7.36 13.82 30.81
CA GLN A 162 7.10 12.69 29.93
C GLN A 162 6.74 13.17 28.53
N ALA A 163 5.87 14.15 28.40
CA ALA A 163 5.49 14.74 27.11
C ALA A 163 6.71 15.33 26.38
N SER A 164 7.66 15.97 27.08
CA SER A 164 8.87 16.50 26.46
C SER A 164 9.75 15.41 25.82
N LYS A 165 9.81 14.21 26.42
CA LYS A 165 10.52 13.07 25.82
C LYS A 165 9.84 12.59 24.52
N LEU A 166 8.51 12.61 24.47
CA LEU A 166 7.76 12.27 23.27
C LEU A 166 8.01 13.30 22.17
N ILE A 167 7.98 14.60 22.50
CA ILE A 167 8.29 15.67 21.53
C ILE A 167 9.71 15.52 20.98
N ALA A 168 10.70 15.23 21.83
CA ALA A 168 12.07 15.02 21.36
C ALA A 168 12.19 13.85 20.37
N ARG A 169 11.45 12.74 20.62
CA ARG A 169 11.39 11.61 19.66
C ARG A 169 10.70 11.99 18.36
N LEU A 170 9.56 12.70 18.44
CA LEU A 170 8.85 13.19 17.25
C LEU A 170 9.72 14.13 16.41
N TRP A 171 10.49 14.99 17.05
CA TRP A 171 11.44 15.87 16.37
C TRP A 171 12.52 15.08 15.61
N GLY A 172 13.07 14.05 16.25
CA GLY A 172 14.00 13.12 15.60
C GLY A 172 13.38 12.41 14.39
N LEU A 173 12.19 11.85 14.54
CA LEU A 173 11.46 11.17 13.45
C LEU A 173 11.14 12.14 12.29
N ARG A 174 10.72 13.36 12.59
CA ARG A 174 10.48 14.41 11.59
C ARG A 174 11.74 14.70 10.77
N ASN A 175 12.89 14.85 11.42
CA ASN A 175 14.14 15.10 10.70
C ASN A 175 14.57 13.90 9.84
N LEU A 176 14.35 12.67 10.31
CA LEU A 176 14.57 11.46 9.51
C LEU A 176 13.65 11.43 8.28
N SER A 177 12.36 11.72 8.45
CA SER A 177 11.40 11.80 7.33
C SER A 177 11.81 12.83 6.28
N ILE A 178 12.26 14.02 6.72
CA ILE A 178 12.78 15.06 5.81
C ILE A 178 14.04 14.57 5.08
N GLY A 179 14.96 13.92 5.80
CA GLY A 179 16.18 13.36 5.23
C GLY A 179 15.90 12.31 4.15
N VAL A 180 14.94 11.41 4.40
CA VAL A 180 14.49 10.41 3.42
C VAL A 180 13.89 11.09 2.19
N ALA A 181 13.01 12.08 2.38
CA ALA A 181 12.42 12.83 1.27
C ALA A 181 13.48 13.52 0.40
N GLN A 182 14.52 14.08 1.01
CA GLN A 182 15.66 14.70 0.30
C GLN A 182 16.47 13.67 -0.51
N LEU A 183 16.71 12.47 0.07
CA LEU A 183 17.41 11.39 -0.63
C LEU A 183 16.60 10.91 -1.84
N LEU A 184 15.31 10.68 -1.68
CA LEU A 184 14.41 10.29 -2.78
C LEU A 184 14.37 11.36 -3.87
N ALA A 185 14.29 12.64 -3.51
CA ALA A 185 14.28 13.75 -4.46
C ALA A 185 15.60 13.89 -5.23
N SER A 186 16.73 13.48 -4.65
CA SER A 186 18.05 13.49 -5.30
C SER A 186 18.32 12.26 -6.18
N GLY A 187 17.40 11.30 -6.24
CA GLY A 187 17.58 10.06 -7.00
C GLY A 187 18.53 9.04 -6.34
N ASN A 188 18.86 9.23 -5.05
CA ASN A 188 19.75 8.36 -4.26
C ASN A 188 18.98 7.47 -3.27
N GLY A 189 17.71 7.16 -3.56
CA GLY A 189 16.86 6.31 -2.74
C GLY A 189 16.81 4.86 -3.22
#